data_e38d59587b92ffa541e8f05bee16825a
#
_entry.id   e38d59587b92ffa541e8f05bee16825a
#
_cell.length_a   1.000
_cell.length_b   1.000
_cell.length_c   1.000
_cell.angle_alpha   90.00
_cell.angle_beta   90.00
_cell.angle_gamma   90.00
#
_symmetry.space_group_name_H-M   'P 1'
#
loop_
_entity.id
_entity.type
_entity.pdbx_description
1 polymer ?
#
loop_
_entity_poly.entity_id
_entity_poly.type
_entity_poly.pdbx_seq_one_letter_code
_entity_poly.pdbx_strand_id
1 'polypeptide(L)'
;MAKFASPARQAASVMKTMQGSALRSVGTVRNYEQALTRVAEWVKSSRVCSDLRKLTPATAIDYLKTRGEIVGQKTLDMERQAIQAMMHHVTGALPHGQTLPVIRAESPQVLTGRAYTPAQVALIVSAQTAKNALATELAYAAGLRAHELHTLAPVRECPANERPATATKWNGRDGQLYTVQGKGGLVREVLIPHHLAERLETLRRPDPRTVTDRGINYLSRYEIGAGKAWTNSFSAAASRVLGWSAGAHGVRHSYAQERMNELQRQGLVREDALTTVSQEMGHFRPEITETYLR
;
A
#
# COMPACT_ATOMS: atom_id res chain seq x y z
N MET A 1 23.03 12.64 36.09
CA MET A 1 22.07 11.65 35.50
C MET A 1 22.21 11.65 33.98
N ALA A 2 22.51 10.52 33.38
CA ALA A 2 22.52 10.42 31.93
C ALA A 2 21.13 10.76 31.38
N LYS A 3 21.02 11.75 30.51
CA LYS A 3 19.75 12.14 29.90
C LYS A 3 19.27 11.02 29.01
N PHE A 4 18.08 10.49 29.28
CA PHE A 4 17.40 9.55 28.42
C PHE A 4 17.26 10.16 27.00
N ALA A 5 17.84 9.55 25.99
CA ALA A 5 17.70 10.06 24.63
C ALA A 5 16.22 10.10 24.24
N SER A 6 15.81 11.07 23.42
CA SER A 6 14.40 11.16 23.02
C SER A 6 13.96 9.86 22.31
N PRO A 7 12.70 9.40 22.49
CA PRO A 7 12.19 8.18 21.85
C PRO A 7 12.46 8.12 20.36
N ALA A 8 12.22 9.22 19.64
CA ALA A 8 12.49 9.31 18.20
C ALA A 8 13.98 9.12 17.85
N ARG A 9 14.89 9.66 18.67
CA ARG A 9 16.34 9.47 18.45
C ARG A 9 16.77 8.02 18.70
N GLN A 10 16.18 7.34 19.68
CA GLN A 10 16.46 5.93 19.94
C GLN A 10 15.98 5.06 18.78
N ALA A 11 14.75 5.28 18.30
CA ALA A 11 14.18 4.57 17.14
C ALA A 11 15.01 4.83 15.87
N ALA A 12 15.34 6.09 15.56
CA ALA A 12 16.17 6.41 14.40
C ALA A 12 17.56 5.76 14.46
N SER A 13 18.19 5.71 15.66
CA SER A 13 19.46 5.01 15.85
C SER A 13 19.38 3.51 15.59
N VAL A 14 18.28 2.86 16.03
CA VAL A 14 18.00 1.44 15.74
C VAL A 14 17.79 1.25 14.24
N MET A 15 16.99 2.11 13.60
CA MET A 15 16.70 2.02 12.17
C MET A 15 17.95 2.20 11.31
N LYS A 16 18.85 3.10 11.68
CA LYS A 16 20.14 3.29 10.98
C LYS A 16 20.97 2.00 10.96
N THR A 17 20.93 1.20 12.02
CA THR A 17 21.63 -0.10 12.08
C THR A 17 20.97 -1.15 11.18
N MET A 18 19.63 -1.15 11.06
CA MET A 18 18.89 -2.14 10.27
C MET A 18 18.77 -1.78 8.78
N GLN A 19 18.88 -0.51 8.43
CA GLN A 19 18.69 -0.03 7.07
C GLN A 19 19.86 -0.49 6.17
N GLY A 20 19.51 -1.03 5.00
CA GLY A 20 20.49 -1.52 4.02
C GLY A 20 20.92 -2.97 4.22
N SER A 21 20.91 -3.50 5.44
CA SER A 21 21.25 -4.89 5.75
C SER A 21 20.01 -5.78 5.92
N ALA A 22 19.14 -5.44 6.86
CA ALA A 22 17.96 -6.24 7.22
C ALA A 22 16.65 -5.72 6.57
N LEU A 23 16.58 -4.43 6.24
CA LEU A 23 15.38 -3.80 5.68
C LEU A 23 15.68 -3.11 4.36
N ARG A 24 15.06 -3.60 3.28
CA ARG A 24 15.23 -3.06 1.92
C ARG A 24 14.10 -2.10 1.49
N SER A 25 12.93 -2.19 2.12
CA SER A 25 11.76 -1.39 1.73
C SER A 25 11.68 -0.09 2.52
N VAL A 26 11.70 1.05 1.83
CA VAL A 26 11.56 2.40 2.42
C VAL A 26 10.29 2.53 3.26
N GLY A 27 9.17 1.95 2.80
CA GLY A 27 7.91 1.95 3.54
C GLY A 27 8.00 1.17 4.86
N THR A 28 8.69 0.03 4.85
CA THR A 28 8.93 -0.77 6.07
C THR A 28 9.81 -0.02 7.05
N VAL A 29 10.88 0.60 6.57
CA VAL A 29 11.79 1.42 7.41
C VAL A 29 11.00 2.49 8.16
N ARG A 30 10.20 3.28 7.46
CA ARG A 30 9.38 4.33 8.09
C ARG A 30 8.35 3.80 9.09
N ASN A 31 7.67 2.70 8.75
CA ASN A 31 6.67 2.11 9.63
C ASN A 31 7.30 1.55 10.90
N TYR A 32 8.46 0.91 10.78
CA TYR A 32 9.20 0.38 11.92
C TYR A 32 9.77 1.49 12.79
N GLU A 33 10.27 2.58 12.20
CA GLU A 33 10.72 3.75 12.97
C GLU A 33 9.60 4.34 13.81
N GLN A 34 8.40 4.52 13.23
CA GLN A 34 7.23 5.00 13.95
C GLN A 34 6.79 4.02 15.06
N ALA A 35 6.80 2.72 14.78
CA ALA A 35 6.47 1.70 15.75
C ALA A 35 7.47 1.71 16.92
N LEU A 36 8.77 1.68 16.63
CA LEU A 36 9.82 1.71 17.64
C LEU A 36 9.86 3.02 18.44
N THR A 37 9.44 4.14 17.83
CA THR A 37 9.27 5.41 18.57
C THR A 37 8.22 5.26 19.67
N ARG A 38 7.06 4.66 19.37
CA ARG A 38 6.02 4.39 20.36
C ARG A 38 6.47 3.43 21.47
N VAL A 39 7.22 2.38 21.09
CA VAL A 39 7.83 1.46 22.06
C VAL A 39 8.77 2.22 23.00
N ALA A 40 9.62 3.10 22.46
CA ALA A 40 10.54 3.91 23.24
C ALA A 40 9.82 4.94 24.15
N GLU A 41 8.67 5.46 23.72
CA GLU A 41 7.79 6.31 24.54
C GLU A 41 7.25 5.54 25.74
N TRP A 42 6.77 4.31 25.52
CA TRP A 42 6.30 3.44 26.58
C TRP A 42 7.44 3.04 27.55
N VAL A 43 8.61 2.66 27.02
CA VAL A 43 9.80 2.36 27.84
C VAL A 43 10.15 3.55 28.73
N LYS A 44 10.09 4.78 28.20
CA LYS A 44 10.36 5.99 28.96
C LYS A 44 9.32 6.25 30.05
N SER A 45 8.05 6.04 29.78
CA SER A 45 6.94 6.30 30.72
C SER A 45 6.87 5.23 31.81
N SER A 46 7.02 3.95 31.44
CA SER A 46 6.95 2.82 32.38
C SER A 46 8.23 2.59 33.18
N ARG A 47 9.36 3.17 32.74
CA ARG A 47 10.69 3.01 33.38
C ARG A 47 11.15 1.55 33.52
N VAL A 48 10.64 0.64 32.69
CA VAL A 48 10.99 -0.81 32.73
C VAL A 48 12.44 -1.08 32.35
N CYS A 49 13.02 -0.23 31.51
CA CYS A 49 14.45 -0.27 31.18
C CYS A 49 14.97 1.14 30.83
N SER A 50 16.27 1.28 30.75
CA SER A 50 16.93 2.59 30.55
C SER A 50 17.01 3.04 29.10
N ASP A 51 16.79 2.14 28.14
CA ASP A 51 16.94 2.39 26.70
C ASP A 51 16.15 1.36 25.90
N LEU A 52 15.66 1.74 24.70
CA LEU A 52 14.95 0.85 23.80
C LEU A 52 15.74 -0.42 23.47
N ARG A 53 17.07 -0.34 23.32
CA ARG A 53 17.95 -1.46 23.03
C ARG A 53 18.10 -2.47 24.17
N LYS A 54 17.68 -2.11 25.38
CA LYS A 54 17.67 -2.99 26.56
C LYS A 54 16.31 -3.68 26.79
N LEU A 55 15.40 -3.52 25.85
CA LEU A 55 14.10 -4.20 25.88
C LEU A 55 14.33 -5.72 25.76
N THR A 56 13.82 -6.48 26.73
CA THR A 56 13.84 -7.94 26.72
C THR A 56 12.61 -8.52 26.05
N PRO A 57 12.61 -9.79 25.59
CA PRO A 57 11.41 -10.42 25.08
C PRO A 57 10.22 -10.40 26.07
N ALA A 58 10.46 -10.57 27.35
CA ALA A 58 9.41 -10.48 28.37
C ALA A 58 8.78 -9.10 28.44
N THR A 59 9.59 -8.05 28.55
CA THR A 59 9.08 -6.67 28.57
C THR A 59 8.45 -6.23 27.25
N ALA A 60 8.89 -6.80 26.12
CA ALA A 60 8.23 -6.61 24.83
C ALA A 60 6.83 -7.21 24.78
N ILE A 61 6.65 -8.41 25.37
CA ILE A 61 5.34 -9.06 25.50
C ILE A 61 4.40 -8.23 26.38
N ASP A 62 4.89 -7.69 27.49
CA ASP A 62 4.09 -6.81 28.36
C ASP A 62 3.65 -5.55 27.65
N TYR A 63 4.56 -4.91 26.89
CA TYR A 63 4.21 -3.80 26.00
C TYR A 63 3.09 -4.18 25.04
N LEU A 64 3.25 -5.31 24.32
CA LEU A 64 2.29 -5.75 23.31
C LEU A 64 0.92 -6.08 23.92
N LYS A 65 0.87 -6.64 25.13
CA LYS A 65 -0.41 -6.87 25.87
C LYS A 65 -1.11 -5.55 26.15
N THR A 66 -0.43 -4.61 26.83
CA THR A 66 -1.00 -3.27 27.10
C THR A 66 -1.43 -2.56 25.82
N ARG A 67 -0.66 -2.75 24.76
CA ARG A 67 -0.95 -2.11 23.47
C ARG A 67 -2.15 -2.74 22.77
N GLY A 68 -2.36 -4.06 22.95
CA GLY A 68 -3.48 -4.82 22.39
C GLY A 68 -4.85 -4.36 22.90
N GLU A 69 -4.91 -3.77 24.09
CA GLU A 69 -6.13 -3.16 24.64
C GLU A 69 -6.57 -1.90 23.87
N ILE A 70 -5.63 -1.21 23.20
CA ILE A 70 -5.84 0.14 22.66
C ILE A 70 -5.88 0.16 21.13
N VAL A 71 -5.13 -0.75 20.45
CA VAL A 71 -4.99 -0.72 18.99
C VAL A 71 -5.49 -1.99 18.32
N GLY A 72 -5.90 -1.87 17.06
CA GLY A 72 -6.31 -3.03 16.26
C GLY A 72 -5.14 -3.92 15.86
N GLN A 73 -5.45 -5.19 15.52
CA GLN A 73 -4.48 -6.27 15.26
C GLN A 73 -3.37 -5.90 14.27
N LYS A 74 -3.69 -5.20 13.17
CA LYS A 74 -2.68 -4.81 12.17
C LYS A 74 -1.61 -3.87 12.71
N THR A 75 -1.98 -2.97 13.61
CA THR A 75 -1.03 -2.05 14.27
C THR A 75 -0.19 -2.81 15.26
N LEU A 76 -0.81 -3.67 16.05
CA LEU A 76 -0.14 -4.51 17.05
C LEU A 76 0.88 -5.45 16.39
N ASP A 77 0.51 -6.10 15.28
CA ASP A 77 1.41 -6.95 14.51
C ASP A 77 2.58 -6.17 13.90
N MET A 78 2.36 -4.94 13.44
CA MET A 78 3.42 -4.07 12.95
C MET A 78 4.41 -3.71 14.06
N GLU A 79 3.92 -3.35 15.25
CA GLU A 79 4.75 -3.03 16.40
C GLU A 79 5.53 -4.28 16.87
N ARG A 80 4.90 -5.45 16.93
CA ARG A 80 5.54 -6.74 17.22
C ARG A 80 6.67 -7.06 16.23
N GLN A 81 6.42 -6.91 14.94
CA GLN A 81 7.41 -7.16 13.89
C GLN A 81 8.59 -6.20 13.96
N ALA A 82 8.34 -4.92 14.27
CA ALA A 82 9.41 -3.92 14.43
C ALA A 82 10.30 -4.24 15.65
N ILE A 83 9.71 -4.59 16.78
CA ILE A 83 10.45 -5.03 17.99
C ILE A 83 11.26 -6.30 17.69
N GLN A 84 10.65 -7.29 17.08
CA GLN A 84 11.30 -8.53 16.71
C GLN A 84 12.50 -8.28 15.78
N ALA A 85 12.34 -7.45 14.75
CA ALA A 85 13.43 -7.08 13.84
C ALA A 85 14.58 -6.39 14.59
N MET A 86 14.28 -5.46 15.50
CA MET A 86 15.28 -4.84 16.35
C MET A 86 16.02 -5.89 17.21
N MET A 87 15.29 -6.81 17.83
CA MET A 87 15.89 -7.84 18.68
C MET A 87 16.78 -8.82 17.91
N HIS A 88 16.38 -9.18 16.69
CA HIS A 88 17.20 -10.04 15.82
C HIS A 88 18.46 -9.34 15.29
N HIS A 89 18.31 -8.13 14.76
CA HIS A 89 19.35 -7.51 13.94
C HIS A 89 20.19 -6.47 14.68
N VAL A 90 19.75 -5.99 15.84
CA VAL A 90 20.44 -4.91 16.55
C VAL A 90 20.91 -5.31 17.93
N THR A 91 20.07 -6.00 18.70
CA THR A 91 20.41 -6.30 20.11
C THR A 91 20.80 -7.74 20.36
N GLY A 92 20.44 -8.68 19.47
CA GLY A 92 20.62 -10.11 19.70
C GLY A 92 19.73 -10.69 20.81
N ALA A 93 18.80 -9.91 21.36
CA ALA A 93 17.95 -10.32 22.48
C ALA A 93 16.93 -11.43 22.11
N LEU A 94 16.70 -11.65 20.82
CA LEU A 94 15.90 -12.74 20.30
C LEU A 94 16.76 -13.55 19.32
N PRO A 95 17.05 -14.84 19.59
CA PRO A 95 17.83 -15.69 18.70
C PRO A 95 17.20 -15.88 17.33
N HIS A 96 18.01 -16.14 16.31
CA HIS A 96 17.51 -16.49 14.97
C HIS A 96 16.55 -17.69 15.04
N GLY A 97 15.44 -17.62 14.30
CA GLY A 97 14.40 -18.65 14.28
C GLY A 97 13.36 -18.55 15.40
N GLN A 98 13.60 -17.77 16.45
CA GLN A 98 12.59 -17.49 17.46
C GLN A 98 11.74 -16.26 17.05
N THR A 99 10.48 -16.24 17.45
CA THR A 99 9.56 -15.14 17.19
C THR A 99 8.86 -14.71 18.48
N LEU A 100 8.56 -13.43 18.58
CA LEU A 100 7.67 -12.97 19.64
C LEU A 100 6.26 -13.51 19.39
N PRO A 101 5.54 -13.96 20.44
CA PRO A 101 4.19 -14.48 20.29
C PRO A 101 3.25 -13.44 19.68
N VAL A 102 2.25 -13.92 18.93
CA VAL A 102 1.17 -13.09 18.44
C VAL A 102 0.22 -12.81 19.58
N ILE A 103 0.15 -11.56 20.03
CA ILE A 103 -0.82 -11.08 21.00
C ILE A 103 -2.07 -10.67 20.21
N ARG A 104 -3.25 -11.11 20.67
CA ARG A 104 -4.53 -10.72 20.09
C ARG A 104 -4.95 -9.35 20.61
N ALA A 105 -5.33 -8.45 19.70
CA ALA A 105 -5.93 -7.19 20.07
C ALA A 105 -7.36 -7.42 20.59
N GLU A 106 -7.74 -6.69 21.63
CA GLU A 106 -9.09 -6.73 22.19
C GLU A 106 -10.09 -5.98 21.33
N SER A 107 -9.63 -4.90 20.67
CA SER A 107 -10.46 -4.13 19.76
C SER A 107 -10.85 -4.95 18.53
N PRO A 108 -12.15 -5.13 18.24
CA PRO A 108 -12.59 -5.82 17.06
C PRO A 108 -12.09 -5.08 15.80
N GLN A 109 -11.69 -5.85 14.79
CA GLN A 109 -11.31 -5.25 13.52
C GLN A 109 -12.54 -4.69 12.81
N VAL A 110 -12.71 -3.38 12.82
CA VAL A 110 -13.75 -2.70 12.04
C VAL A 110 -13.31 -2.67 10.58
N LEU A 111 -14.00 -3.44 9.76
CA LEU A 111 -13.76 -3.55 8.33
C LEU A 111 -14.80 -2.70 7.60
N THR A 112 -14.52 -1.41 7.42
CA THR A 112 -15.37 -0.52 6.63
C THR A 112 -15.12 -0.69 5.15
N GLY A 113 -16.19 -0.67 4.34
CA GLY A 113 -16.11 -0.56 2.89
C GLY A 113 -15.36 0.70 2.48
N ARG A 114 -14.53 0.60 1.45
CA ARG A 114 -13.71 1.72 0.95
C ARG A 114 -14.02 2.09 -0.49
N ALA A 115 -14.80 1.28 -1.17
CA ALA A 115 -15.19 1.50 -2.57
C ALA A 115 -16.01 2.78 -2.72
N TYR A 116 -15.83 3.44 -3.83
CA TYR A 116 -16.65 4.55 -4.29
C TYR A 116 -17.57 4.05 -5.41
N THR A 117 -18.79 4.55 -5.48
CA THR A 117 -19.67 4.31 -6.63
C THR A 117 -19.18 5.07 -7.87
N PRO A 118 -19.58 4.67 -9.09
CA PRO A 118 -19.24 5.41 -10.31
C PRO A 118 -19.61 6.90 -10.24
N ALA A 119 -20.78 7.22 -9.69
CA ALA A 119 -21.25 8.60 -9.51
C ALA A 119 -20.34 9.39 -8.54
N GLN A 120 -19.90 8.78 -7.45
CA GLN A 120 -18.97 9.41 -6.51
C GLN A 120 -17.60 9.65 -7.15
N VAL A 121 -17.10 8.70 -7.95
CA VAL A 121 -15.84 8.88 -8.70
C VAL A 121 -15.96 10.03 -9.69
N ALA A 122 -17.07 10.13 -10.44
CA ALA A 122 -17.31 11.22 -11.37
C ALA A 122 -17.33 12.61 -10.67
N LEU A 123 -17.97 12.71 -9.50
CA LEU A 123 -17.95 13.94 -8.70
C LEU A 123 -16.53 14.30 -8.22
N ILE A 124 -15.74 13.31 -7.79
CA ILE A 124 -14.34 13.54 -7.37
C ILE A 124 -13.50 14.02 -8.55
N VAL A 125 -13.64 13.38 -9.71
CA VAL A 125 -12.96 13.72 -10.96
C VAL A 125 -13.26 15.17 -11.34
N SER A 126 -14.54 15.61 -11.31
CA SER A 126 -14.94 16.97 -11.66
C SER A 126 -14.34 18.05 -10.73
N ALA A 127 -13.96 17.68 -9.51
CA ALA A 127 -13.37 18.56 -8.51
C ALA A 127 -11.83 18.54 -8.49
N GLN A 128 -11.19 17.88 -9.47
CA GLN A 128 -9.74 17.79 -9.60
C GLN A 128 -9.22 18.59 -10.81
N THR A 129 -7.92 18.92 -10.80
CA THR A 129 -7.24 19.41 -12.00
C THR A 129 -7.17 18.33 -13.06
N ALA A 130 -7.12 18.68 -14.35
CA ALA A 130 -7.16 17.73 -15.47
C ALA A 130 -6.17 16.55 -15.33
N LYS A 131 -4.93 16.80 -14.88
CA LYS A 131 -3.91 15.77 -14.69
C LYS A 131 -4.24 14.81 -13.54
N ASN A 132 -4.85 15.31 -12.45
CA ASN A 132 -5.27 14.48 -11.33
C ASN A 132 -6.59 13.76 -11.63
N ALA A 133 -7.50 14.39 -12.35
CA ALA A 133 -8.74 13.81 -12.83
C ALA A 133 -8.48 12.59 -13.71
N LEU A 134 -7.63 12.73 -14.74
CA LEU A 134 -7.25 11.60 -15.59
C LEU A 134 -6.57 10.48 -14.78
N ALA A 135 -5.70 10.81 -13.82
CA ALA A 135 -5.08 9.82 -12.95
C ALA A 135 -6.12 9.05 -12.11
N THR A 136 -7.19 9.72 -11.67
CA THR A 136 -8.30 9.10 -10.94
C THR A 136 -9.10 8.16 -11.84
N GLU A 137 -9.44 8.59 -13.05
CA GLU A 137 -10.12 7.77 -14.05
C GLU A 137 -9.29 6.52 -14.42
N LEU A 138 -7.99 6.67 -14.66
CA LEU A 138 -7.07 5.56 -14.94
C LEU A 138 -6.97 4.59 -13.77
N ALA A 139 -6.81 5.11 -12.54
CA ALA A 139 -6.71 4.29 -11.35
C ALA A 139 -8.01 3.51 -11.08
N TYR A 140 -9.16 4.11 -11.35
CA TYR A 140 -10.47 3.48 -11.25
C TYR A 140 -10.66 2.42 -12.33
N ALA A 141 -10.40 2.75 -13.60
CA ALA A 141 -10.63 1.85 -14.73
C ALA A 141 -9.72 0.63 -14.78
N ALA A 142 -8.47 0.74 -14.28
CA ALA A 142 -7.46 -0.32 -14.32
C ALA A 142 -6.99 -0.81 -12.94
N GLY A 143 -7.66 -0.40 -11.86
CA GLY A 143 -7.36 -0.82 -10.50
C GLY A 143 -5.94 -0.47 -10.06
N LEU A 144 -5.42 0.72 -10.42
CA LEU A 144 -4.02 1.08 -10.17
C LEU A 144 -3.78 1.52 -8.72
N ARG A 145 -2.56 1.25 -8.24
CA ARG A 145 -2.05 1.87 -7.02
C ARG A 145 -1.48 3.26 -7.31
N ALA A 146 -1.44 4.13 -6.31
CA ALA A 146 -0.93 5.48 -6.45
C ALA A 146 0.47 5.57 -7.08
N HIS A 147 1.39 4.68 -6.71
CA HIS A 147 2.74 4.66 -7.27
C HIS A 147 2.80 4.05 -8.67
N GLU A 148 1.87 3.15 -9.02
CA GLU A 148 1.79 2.54 -10.35
C GLU A 148 1.49 3.58 -11.44
N LEU A 149 0.79 4.67 -11.10
CA LEU A 149 0.59 5.81 -12.00
C LEU A 149 1.89 6.49 -12.44
N HIS A 150 2.95 6.46 -11.61
CA HIS A 150 4.28 6.95 -12.03
C HIS A 150 4.93 6.06 -13.09
N THR A 151 4.62 4.76 -13.08
CA THR A 151 5.33 3.73 -13.85
C THR A 151 4.57 3.26 -15.08
N LEU A 152 3.42 3.85 -15.40
CA LEU A 152 2.68 3.57 -16.62
C LEU A 152 3.60 3.65 -17.83
N ALA A 153 3.59 2.58 -18.65
CA ALA A 153 4.41 2.48 -19.85
C ALA A 153 3.69 1.68 -20.94
N PRO A 154 3.92 1.98 -22.22
CA PRO A 154 3.54 1.07 -23.30
C PRO A 154 4.25 -0.29 -23.13
N VAL A 155 3.56 -1.39 -23.45
CA VAL A 155 4.12 -2.75 -23.31
C VAL A 155 5.45 -2.90 -24.05
N ARG A 156 5.59 -2.26 -25.23
CA ARG A 156 6.82 -2.29 -26.03
C ARG A 156 8.04 -1.65 -25.34
N GLU A 157 7.82 -0.72 -24.40
CA GLU A 157 8.89 -0.03 -23.69
C GLU A 157 9.24 -0.66 -22.35
N CYS A 158 8.27 -1.31 -21.74
CA CYS A 158 8.44 -2.00 -20.48
C CYS A 158 7.61 -3.29 -20.49
N PRO A 159 8.12 -4.38 -21.03
CA PRO A 159 7.40 -5.66 -21.10
C PRO A 159 7.04 -6.18 -19.71
N ALA A 160 5.87 -6.82 -19.60
CA ALA A 160 5.46 -7.45 -18.35
C ALA A 160 6.34 -8.65 -18.02
N ASN A 161 6.50 -8.91 -16.72
CA ASN A 161 7.10 -10.17 -16.29
C ASN A 161 6.18 -11.34 -16.65
N GLU A 162 6.77 -12.42 -17.10
CA GLU A 162 6.03 -13.65 -17.41
C GLU A 162 5.33 -14.17 -16.13
N ARG A 163 4.03 -14.36 -16.22
CA ARG A 163 3.19 -14.89 -15.15
C ARG A 163 2.02 -15.67 -15.73
N PRO A 164 1.61 -16.77 -15.10
CA PRO A 164 0.40 -17.48 -15.51
C PRO A 164 -0.81 -16.54 -15.52
N ALA A 165 -1.58 -16.58 -16.59
CA ALA A 165 -2.82 -15.82 -16.72
C ALA A 165 -3.97 -16.77 -17.07
N THR A 166 -5.14 -16.53 -16.48
CA THR A 166 -6.37 -17.23 -16.87
C THR A 166 -6.82 -16.75 -18.24
N ALA A 167 -7.49 -17.60 -19.00
CA ALA A 167 -8.10 -17.23 -20.28
C ALA A 167 -9.19 -16.15 -20.12
N THR A 168 -9.69 -15.97 -18.92
CA THR A 168 -10.72 -14.99 -18.55
C THR A 168 -10.18 -13.60 -18.25
N LYS A 169 -8.84 -13.44 -18.17
CA LYS A 169 -8.21 -12.13 -17.96
C LYS A 169 -8.64 -11.17 -19.07
N TRP A 170 -9.16 -10.02 -18.70
CA TRP A 170 -9.75 -8.97 -19.54
C TRP A 170 -11.04 -9.37 -20.29
N ASN A 171 -11.62 -10.55 -20.03
CA ASN A 171 -12.84 -10.97 -20.69
C ASN A 171 -13.96 -9.92 -20.55
N GLY A 172 -14.62 -9.60 -21.67
CA GLY A 172 -15.68 -8.58 -21.72
C GLY A 172 -15.20 -7.12 -21.62
N ARG A 173 -13.89 -6.87 -21.60
CA ARG A 173 -13.31 -5.52 -21.60
C ARG A 173 -12.48 -5.27 -22.85
N ASP A 174 -12.60 -4.07 -23.40
CA ASP A 174 -11.84 -3.59 -24.53
C ASP A 174 -10.98 -2.38 -24.14
N GLY A 175 -9.78 -2.31 -24.74
CA GLY A 175 -8.83 -1.25 -24.41
C GLY A 175 -7.42 -1.53 -24.91
N GLN A 176 -6.52 -0.65 -24.58
CA GLN A 176 -5.10 -0.77 -24.89
C GLN A 176 -4.31 -1.30 -23.70
N LEU A 177 -3.41 -2.25 -23.94
CA LEU A 177 -2.52 -2.78 -22.92
C LEU A 177 -1.35 -1.82 -22.63
N TYR A 178 -1.17 -1.56 -21.36
CA TYR A 178 0.00 -0.89 -20.77
C TYR A 178 0.62 -1.80 -19.71
N THR A 179 1.74 -1.36 -19.18
CA THR A 179 2.38 -2.01 -18.03
C THR A 179 2.57 -1.03 -16.90
N VAL A 180 2.62 -1.55 -15.68
CA VAL A 180 2.96 -0.81 -14.48
C VAL A 180 3.89 -1.65 -13.61
N GLN A 181 4.77 -0.99 -12.86
CA GLN A 181 5.61 -1.64 -11.88
C GLN A 181 4.96 -1.60 -10.50
N GLY A 182 4.56 -2.77 -10.02
CA GLY A 182 3.95 -2.97 -8.71
C GLY A 182 4.96 -2.98 -7.55
N LYS A 183 4.44 -3.21 -6.35
CA LYS A 183 5.27 -3.39 -5.15
C LYS A 183 6.17 -4.62 -5.31
N GLY A 184 7.45 -4.47 -4.98
CA GLY A 184 8.44 -5.55 -5.13
C GLY A 184 9.04 -5.67 -6.53
N GLY A 185 8.77 -4.69 -7.42
CA GLY A 185 9.38 -4.61 -8.74
C GLY A 185 8.65 -5.39 -9.83
N LEU A 186 7.57 -6.12 -9.51
CA LEU A 186 6.79 -6.86 -10.50
C LEU A 186 6.19 -5.91 -11.54
N VAL A 187 6.53 -6.12 -12.80
CA VAL A 187 5.90 -5.46 -13.94
C VAL A 187 4.72 -6.31 -14.41
N ARG A 188 3.54 -5.71 -14.41
CA ARG A 188 2.30 -6.37 -14.85
C ARG A 188 1.58 -5.56 -15.92
N GLU A 189 0.84 -6.25 -16.77
CA GLU A 189 -0.09 -5.61 -17.68
C GLU A 189 -1.29 -5.00 -16.95
N VAL A 190 -1.81 -3.94 -17.53
CA VAL A 190 -3.08 -3.30 -17.20
C VAL A 190 -3.81 -2.95 -18.48
N LEU A 191 -5.12 -3.14 -18.50
CA LEU A 191 -5.96 -2.77 -19.63
C LEU A 191 -6.56 -1.39 -19.36
N ILE A 192 -6.32 -0.45 -20.25
CA ILE A 192 -6.84 0.92 -20.17
C ILE A 192 -7.85 1.11 -21.31
N PRO A 193 -9.11 1.51 -21.03
CA PRO A 193 -10.09 1.81 -22.06
C PRO A 193 -9.55 2.78 -23.12
N HIS A 194 -9.88 2.61 -24.38
CA HIS A 194 -9.31 3.35 -25.51
C HIS A 194 -9.38 4.87 -25.32
N HIS A 195 -10.53 5.41 -24.92
CA HIS A 195 -10.70 6.86 -24.69
C HIS A 195 -9.80 7.43 -23.58
N LEU A 196 -9.44 6.64 -22.56
CA LEU A 196 -8.47 7.04 -21.54
C LEU A 196 -7.03 6.89 -22.03
N ALA A 197 -6.76 5.85 -22.82
CA ALA A 197 -5.44 5.66 -23.45
C ALA A 197 -5.12 6.81 -24.40
N GLU A 198 -6.05 7.25 -25.24
CA GLU A 198 -5.89 8.41 -26.12
C GLU A 198 -5.57 9.66 -25.32
N ARG A 199 -6.33 9.96 -24.27
CA ARG A 199 -6.06 11.10 -23.37
C ARG A 199 -4.72 10.98 -22.65
N LEU A 200 -4.30 9.78 -22.26
CA LEU A 200 -3.01 9.52 -21.63
C LEU A 200 -1.87 9.83 -22.61
N GLU A 201 -1.97 9.40 -23.87
CA GLU A 201 -0.94 9.61 -24.88
C GLU A 201 -0.75 11.11 -25.21
N THR A 202 -1.79 11.95 -25.10
CA THR A 202 -1.62 13.41 -25.25
C THR A 202 -0.74 14.05 -24.17
N LEU A 203 -0.59 13.38 -23.04
CA LEU A 203 0.23 13.82 -21.92
C LEU A 203 1.57 13.07 -21.83
N ARG A 204 1.94 12.38 -22.90
CA ARG A 204 3.20 11.67 -22.99
C ARG A 204 4.36 12.66 -23.00
N ARG A 205 5.38 12.41 -22.20
CA ARG A 205 6.61 13.19 -22.18
C ARG A 205 7.47 12.84 -23.39
N PRO A 206 8.13 13.82 -24.01
CA PRO A 206 9.12 13.53 -25.06
C PRO A 206 10.18 12.55 -24.55
N ASP A 207 10.72 12.81 -23.35
CA ASP A 207 11.67 11.95 -22.65
C ASP A 207 11.14 11.56 -21.28
N PRO A 208 11.24 10.26 -20.91
CA PRO A 208 10.93 9.82 -19.57
C PRO A 208 11.84 10.51 -18.54
N ARG A 209 11.26 10.90 -17.40
CA ARG A 209 12.04 11.53 -16.32
C ARG A 209 11.92 10.78 -15.01
N THR A 210 12.98 10.83 -14.22
CA THR A 210 12.95 10.32 -12.85
C THR A 210 12.16 11.27 -11.96
N VAL A 211 11.19 10.72 -11.22
CA VAL A 211 10.42 11.41 -10.18
C VAL A 211 10.60 10.68 -8.87
N THR A 212 10.76 11.43 -7.78
CA THR A 212 10.88 10.85 -6.43
C THR A 212 9.58 11.00 -5.67
N ASP A 213 9.00 9.88 -5.21
CA ASP A 213 7.86 9.86 -4.30
C ASP A 213 8.19 9.04 -3.06
N ARG A 214 8.09 9.64 -1.88
CA ARG A 214 8.39 9.02 -0.58
C ARG A 214 9.77 8.35 -0.51
N GLY A 215 10.77 8.96 -1.13
CA GLY A 215 12.14 8.47 -1.16
C GLY A 215 12.40 7.33 -2.15
N ILE A 216 11.44 7.02 -3.04
CA ILE A 216 11.60 6.03 -4.12
C ILE A 216 11.61 6.76 -5.46
N ASN A 217 12.57 6.41 -6.31
CA ASN A 217 12.67 6.95 -7.65
C ASN A 217 11.87 6.10 -8.64
N TYR A 218 11.07 6.77 -9.47
CA TYR A 218 10.25 6.17 -10.51
C TYR A 218 10.57 6.81 -11.87
N LEU A 219 10.58 6.04 -12.94
CA LEU A 219 10.69 6.54 -14.29
C LEU A 219 9.29 6.88 -14.82
N SER A 220 8.98 8.19 -14.90
CA SER A 220 7.68 8.70 -15.33
C SER A 220 7.68 9.07 -16.80
N ARG A 221 6.77 8.48 -17.57
CA ARG A 221 6.58 8.70 -19.01
C ARG A 221 5.45 9.67 -19.33
N TYR A 222 4.55 9.88 -18.38
CA TYR A 222 3.35 10.70 -18.61
C TYR A 222 3.24 11.84 -17.59
N GLU A 223 2.66 12.95 -18.03
CA GLU A 223 2.47 14.12 -17.19
C GLU A 223 1.10 14.10 -16.49
N ILE A 224 0.87 13.07 -15.72
CA ILE A 224 -0.35 12.86 -14.93
C ILE A 224 -0.08 12.96 -13.42
N GLY A 225 -1.14 13.09 -12.63
CA GLY A 225 -1.07 12.98 -11.17
C GLY A 225 -0.67 11.56 -10.74
N ALA A 226 0.19 11.45 -9.72
CA ALA A 226 0.61 10.15 -9.21
C ALA A 226 1.10 10.24 -7.75
N GLY A 227 1.30 9.10 -7.12
CA GLY A 227 1.91 8.97 -5.81
C GLY A 227 1.20 9.75 -4.71
N LYS A 228 1.99 10.33 -3.80
CA LYS A 228 1.47 11.09 -2.64
C LYS A 228 0.70 12.33 -3.05
N ALA A 229 1.18 13.07 -4.04
CA ALA A 229 0.54 14.30 -4.49
C ALA A 229 -0.87 14.03 -5.03
N TRP A 230 -1.02 13.00 -5.88
CA TRP A 230 -2.34 12.59 -6.36
C TRP A 230 -3.25 12.09 -5.23
N THR A 231 -2.76 11.27 -4.30
CA THR A 231 -3.60 10.77 -3.19
C THR A 231 -4.10 11.90 -2.29
N ASN A 232 -3.29 12.94 -2.08
CA ASN A 232 -3.72 14.13 -1.33
C ASN A 232 -4.78 14.92 -2.11
N SER A 233 -4.56 15.15 -3.42
CA SER A 233 -5.55 15.80 -4.30
C SER A 233 -6.87 15.06 -4.33
N PHE A 234 -6.83 13.74 -4.47
CA PHE A 234 -8.02 12.88 -4.42
C PHE A 234 -8.78 13.04 -3.10
N SER A 235 -8.09 12.90 -1.96
CA SER A 235 -8.73 12.98 -0.65
C SER A 235 -9.33 14.35 -0.39
N ALA A 236 -8.65 15.42 -0.79
CA ALA A 236 -9.17 16.78 -0.69
C ALA A 236 -10.41 17.00 -1.59
N ALA A 237 -10.38 16.49 -2.83
CA ALA A 237 -11.53 16.55 -3.73
C ALA A 237 -12.72 15.76 -3.18
N ALA A 238 -12.50 14.52 -2.75
CA ALA A 238 -13.55 13.68 -2.14
C ALA A 238 -14.20 14.37 -0.93
N SER A 239 -13.40 14.92 -0.02
CA SER A 239 -13.91 15.64 1.14
C SER A 239 -14.75 16.88 0.75
N ARG A 240 -14.36 17.59 -0.31
CA ARG A 240 -15.13 18.77 -0.80
C ARG A 240 -16.49 18.38 -1.39
N VAL A 241 -16.54 17.31 -2.18
CA VAL A 241 -17.77 16.98 -2.94
C VAL A 241 -18.67 15.95 -2.25
N LEU A 242 -18.10 15.10 -1.38
CA LEU A 242 -18.86 14.06 -0.69
C LEU A 242 -18.99 14.31 0.82
N GLY A 243 -18.24 15.25 1.39
CA GLY A 243 -18.14 15.48 2.84
C GLY A 243 -17.25 14.48 3.57
N TRP A 244 -16.70 13.46 2.87
CA TRP A 244 -15.84 12.42 3.45
C TRP A 244 -14.83 11.89 2.43
N SER A 245 -13.85 11.09 2.90
CA SER A 245 -12.89 10.39 2.04
C SER A 245 -12.46 9.07 2.64
N ALA A 246 -12.57 7.98 1.88
CA ALA A 246 -11.93 6.69 2.19
C ALA A 246 -10.47 6.60 1.65
N GLY A 247 -9.97 7.70 1.07
CA GLY A 247 -8.67 7.80 0.43
C GLY A 247 -8.64 7.23 -1.00
N ALA A 248 -7.66 7.64 -1.78
CA ALA A 248 -7.53 7.26 -3.19
C ALA A 248 -7.40 5.74 -3.42
N HIS A 249 -6.98 4.96 -2.41
CA HIS A 249 -6.97 3.51 -2.51
C HIS A 249 -8.37 2.90 -2.64
N GLY A 250 -9.41 3.65 -2.28
CA GLY A 250 -10.81 3.26 -2.44
C GLY A 250 -11.19 2.96 -3.89
N VAL A 251 -10.64 3.67 -4.89
CA VAL A 251 -10.94 3.40 -6.31
C VAL A 251 -10.47 2.01 -6.76
N ARG A 252 -9.44 1.46 -6.10
CA ARG A 252 -8.99 0.10 -6.36
C ARG A 252 -9.92 -0.95 -5.71
N HIS A 253 -10.59 -0.60 -4.60
CA HIS A 253 -11.69 -1.41 -4.07
C HIS A 253 -12.88 -1.40 -5.02
N SER A 254 -13.23 -0.22 -5.58
CA SER A 254 -14.28 -0.10 -6.59
C SER A 254 -14.00 -0.99 -7.79
N TYR A 255 -12.80 -0.92 -8.37
CA TYR A 255 -12.39 -1.79 -9.47
C TYR A 255 -12.60 -3.28 -9.14
N ALA A 256 -12.13 -3.74 -7.98
CA ALA A 256 -12.26 -5.14 -7.59
C ALA A 256 -13.72 -5.59 -7.50
N GLN A 257 -14.57 -4.79 -6.84
CA GLN A 257 -15.99 -5.11 -6.66
C GLN A 257 -16.76 -5.09 -7.98
N GLU A 258 -16.54 -4.07 -8.79
CA GLU A 258 -17.21 -3.96 -10.10
C GLU A 258 -16.77 -5.09 -11.03
N ARG A 259 -15.48 -5.40 -11.05
CA ARG A 259 -14.94 -6.48 -11.90
C ARG A 259 -15.44 -7.85 -11.45
N MET A 260 -15.52 -8.12 -10.17
CA MET A 260 -16.16 -9.32 -9.64
C MET A 260 -17.61 -9.46 -10.12
N ASN A 261 -18.40 -8.38 -9.95
CA ASN A 261 -19.80 -8.36 -10.38
C ASN A 261 -19.94 -8.53 -11.90
N GLU A 262 -19.03 -7.95 -12.69
CA GLU A 262 -19.02 -8.07 -14.15
C GLU A 262 -18.76 -9.53 -14.57
N LEU A 263 -17.71 -10.16 -14.07
CA LEU A 263 -17.34 -11.53 -14.39
C LEU A 263 -18.41 -12.54 -13.96
N GLN A 264 -19.01 -12.35 -12.77
CA GLN A 264 -20.09 -13.22 -12.30
C GLN A 264 -21.36 -13.08 -13.15
N ARG A 265 -21.70 -11.86 -13.63
CA ARG A 265 -22.80 -11.66 -14.59
C ARG A 265 -22.51 -12.30 -15.93
N GLN A 266 -21.25 -12.45 -16.32
CA GLN A 266 -20.82 -13.20 -17.51
C GLN A 266 -20.81 -14.72 -17.30
N GLY A 267 -21.22 -15.20 -16.14
CA GLY A 267 -21.37 -16.61 -15.81
C GLY A 267 -20.17 -17.27 -15.12
N LEU A 268 -19.13 -16.51 -14.77
CA LEU A 268 -18.01 -17.08 -14.00
C LEU A 268 -18.46 -17.39 -12.57
N VAL A 269 -18.07 -18.54 -12.06
CA VAL A 269 -18.19 -18.84 -10.63
C VAL A 269 -17.29 -17.93 -9.82
N ARG A 270 -17.64 -17.73 -8.55
CA ARG A 270 -16.98 -16.73 -7.68
C ARG A 270 -15.46 -16.93 -7.58
N GLU A 271 -15.00 -18.16 -7.47
CA GLU A 271 -13.59 -18.54 -7.34
C GLU A 271 -12.78 -18.18 -8.59
N ASP A 272 -13.32 -18.43 -9.78
CA ASP A 272 -12.68 -18.10 -11.05
C ASP A 272 -12.67 -16.58 -11.28
N ALA A 273 -13.77 -15.90 -10.96
CA ALA A 273 -13.84 -14.45 -11.00
C ALA A 273 -12.81 -13.83 -10.05
N LEU A 274 -12.68 -14.34 -8.82
CA LEU A 274 -11.72 -13.86 -7.84
C LEU A 274 -10.27 -14.08 -8.30
N THR A 275 -9.98 -15.24 -8.90
CA THR A 275 -8.66 -15.55 -9.47
C THR A 275 -8.33 -14.58 -10.60
N THR A 276 -9.27 -14.33 -11.51
CA THR A 276 -9.11 -13.37 -12.60
C THR A 276 -8.84 -11.96 -12.08
N VAL A 277 -9.66 -11.45 -11.17
CA VAL A 277 -9.47 -10.12 -10.57
C VAL A 277 -8.13 -10.04 -9.83
N SER A 278 -7.74 -11.10 -9.14
CA SER A 278 -6.44 -11.17 -8.47
C SER A 278 -5.26 -10.99 -9.43
N GLN A 279 -5.32 -11.62 -10.59
CA GLN A 279 -4.29 -11.48 -11.64
C GLN A 279 -4.30 -10.08 -12.25
N GLU A 280 -5.47 -9.55 -12.60
CA GLU A 280 -5.63 -8.19 -13.14
C GLU A 280 -5.09 -7.14 -12.16
N MET A 281 -5.28 -7.32 -10.86
CA MET A 281 -4.75 -6.46 -9.80
C MET A 281 -3.28 -6.72 -9.45
N GLY A 282 -2.66 -7.79 -9.96
CA GLY A 282 -1.27 -8.16 -9.68
C GLY A 282 -1.04 -8.67 -8.26
N HIS A 283 -2.03 -9.34 -7.67
CA HIS A 283 -1.88 -10.02 -6.37
C HIS A 283 -1.39 -11.45 -6.56
N PHE A 284 -1.87 -12.17 -7.57
CA PHE A 284 -1.61 -13.59 -7.85
C PHE A 284 -1.92 -14.54 -6.68
N ARG A 285 -2.66 -14.03 -5.70
CA ARG A 285 -3.18 -14.75 -4.54
C ARG A 285 -4.60 -14.26 -4.28
N PRO A 286 -5.62 -15.06 -4.61
CA PRO A 286 -7.02 -14.66 -4.52
C PRO A 286 -7.44 -14.15 -3.13
N GLU A 287 -6.92 -14.77 -2.05
CA GLU A 287 -7.19 -14.38 -0.67
C GLU A 287 -6.79 -12.94 -0.34
N ILE A 288 -5.81 -12.38 -1.05
CA ILE A 288 -5.44 -10.96 -0.91
C ILE A 288 -6.52 -10.07 -1.54
N THR A 289 -7.12 -10.52 -2.64
CA THR A 289 -8.16 -9.77 -3.35
C THR A 289 -9.47 -9.72 -2.56
N GLU A 290 -9.77 -10.73 -1.74
CA GLU A 290 -10.90 -10.72 -0.81
C GLU A 290 -10.94 -9.45 0.08
N THR A 291 -9.79 -8.92 0.43
CA THR A 291 -9.73 -7.71 1.27
C THR A 291 -10.29 -6.46 0.57
N TYR A 292 -10.45 -6.49 -0.76
CA TYR A 292 -10.99 -5.41 -1.57
C TYR A 292 -12.50 -5.53 -1.81
N LEU A 293 -13.11 -6.68 -1.48
CA LEU A 293 -14.52 -6.97 -1.72
C LEU A 293 -15.44 -6.59 -0.56
N ARG A 294 -14.99 -5.76 0.33
CA ARG A 294 -15.70 -5.34 1.54
C ARG A 294 -16.40 -4.02 1.34
#